data_5abfbe1e719aef871b23573cf4817979
#
_entry.id   5abfbe1e719aef871b23573cf4817979
#
_cell.length_a   1.000
_cell.length_b   1.000
_cell.length_c   1.000
_cell.angle_alpha   90.00
_cell.angle_beta   90.00
_cell.angle_gamma   90.00
#
_symmetry.space_group_name_H-M   'P 1'
#
loop_
_entity.id
_entity.type
_entity.pdbx_description
1 polymer ?
#
loop_
_entity_poly.entity_id
_entity_poly.type
_entity_poly.pdbx_seq_one_letter_code
_entity_poly.pdbx_strand_id
1 'polypeptide(L)'
;MSVSSSHTEDPFPEPKQGKMQAQLALSLSNEDKVGTYQPHDDALVVTLQIGGYDVRRVLVDQGNGVEIMYPDLYKGLKLKPEDLVSYDSPLVGFDGKTVVPRGMIKLLLQVGQRVVEVNFIVVDTYSPYTAILAIPWLHAMEAISSTLHLKVNYPFEDHVEELIGSQAMARQCLVAAIKY
;
A
#
# COMPACT_ATOMS: atom_id res chain seq x y z
N MET A 1 -25.05 61.06 8.02
CA MET A 1 -23.91 60.28 8.52
C MET A 1 -23.68 59.08 7.66
N SER A 2 -22.71 59.15 6.81
CA SER A 2 -22.30 58.00 6.00
C SER A 2 -21.23 57.22 6.74
N VAL A 3 -21.55 56.00 7.11
CA VAL A 3 -20.56 55.07 7.61
C VAL A 3 -19.93 54.42 6.39
N SER A 4 -18.74 54.87 6.02
CA SER A 4 -17.93 54.16 5.03
C SER A 4 -17.34 52.96 5.73
N SER A 5 -17.93 51.83 5.53
CA SER A 5 -17.29 50.58 5.84
C SER A 5 -16.22 50.35 4.78
N SER A 6 -14.99 50.67 5.09
CA SER A 6 -13.85 50.18 4.33
C SER A 6 -13.75 48.69 4.65
N HIS A 7 -14.34 47.86 3.81
CA HIS A 7 -13.94 46.48 3.71
C HIS A 7 -12.55 46.48 3.12
N THR A 8 -11.56 46.53 3.97
CA THR A 8 -10.28 45.97 3.61
C THR A 8 -10.48 44.47 3.59
N GLU A 9 -10.87 43.93 2.44
CA GLU A 9 -10.66 42.54 2.19
C GLU A 9 -9.16 42.34 2.28
N ASP A 10 -8.70 41.70 3.33
CA ASP A 10 -7.38 41.14 3.32
C ASP A 10 -7.32 40.22 2.09
N PRO A 11 -6.48 40.50 1.09
CA PRO A 11 -6.36 39.57 0.01
C PRO A 11 -5.83 38.28 0.61
N PHE A 12 -6.63 37.22 0.55
CA PHE A 12 -6.08 35.89 0.71
C PHE A 12 -4.82 35.84 -0.14
N PRO A 13 -3.67 35.46 0.42
CA PRO A 13 -2.47 35.36 -0.39
C PRO A 13 -2.79 34.40 -1.52
N GLU A 14 -2.86 34.92 -2.73
CA GLU A 14 -2.93 34.05 -3.91
C GLU A 14 -1.77 33.07 -3.80
N PRO A 15 -2.02 31.77 -3.96
CA PRO A 15 -0.93 30.84 -3.95
C PRO A 15 0.06 31.31 -5.02
N LYS A 16 1.26 31.59 -4.59
CA LYS A 16 2.31 32.05 -5.48
C LYS A 16 2.44 31.01 -6.58
N GLN A 17 2.02 31.36 -7.78
CA GLN A 17 2.07 30.51 -8.96
C GLN A 17 3.51 30.17 -9.41
N GLY A 18 4.50 30.59 -8.66
CA GLY A 18 5.87 30.33 -8.97
C GLY A 18 6.38 29.03 -8.38
N LYS A 19 6.18 27.93 -8.98
CA LYS A 19 6.59 26.54 -8.69
C LYS A 19 5.47 25.65 -8.15
N MET A 20 4.36 25.63 -8.81
CA MET A 20 3.59 24.42 -8.85
C MET A 20 4.41 23.43 -9.69
N GLN A 21 5.17 22.57 -9.04
CA GLN A 21 5.46 21.28 -9.65
C GLN A 21 4.09 20.74 -10.04
N ALA A 22 3.89 20.57 -11.35
CA ALA A 22 2.63 20.01 -11.83
C ALA A 22 2.38 18.73 -11.07
N GLN A 23 1.38 18.72 -10.19
CA GLN A 23 0.95 17.50 -9.53
C GLN A 23 0.56 16.54 -10.64
N LEU A 24 1.32 15.46 -10.74
CA LEU A 24 0.99 14.39 -11.68
C LEU A 24 -0.42 13.91 -11.36
N ALA A 25 -1.32 14.00 -12.33
CA ALA A 25 -2.66 13.48 -12.15
C ALA A 25 -2.60 11.96 -12.23
N LEU A 26 -2.83 11.31 -11.08
CA LEU A 26 -2.98 9.86 -11.02
C LEU A 26 -4.44 9.51 -11.31
N SER A 27 -4.66 8.81 -12.41
CA SER A 27 -6.00 8.36 -12.79
C SER A 27 -5.96 6.95 -13.34
N LEU A 28 -7.10 6.27 -13.31
CA LEU A 28 -7.29 4.96 -13.90
C LEU A 28 -8.50 5.01 -14.81
N SER A 29 -8.36 4.48 -16.02
CA SER A 29 -9.36 4.50 -17.07
C SER A 29 -9.72 3.08 -17.50
N ASN A 30 -10.66 2.96 -18.45
CA ASN A 30 -10.98 1.66 -19.04
C ASN A 30 -9.80 1.03 -19.78
N GLU A 31 -8.88 1.84 -20.30
CA GLU A 31 -7.67 1.35 -20.97
C GLU A 31 -6.73 0.64 -20.01
N ASP A 32 -6.74 1.03 -18.73
CA ASP A 32 -5.94 0.38 -17.67
C ASP A 32 -6.42 -1.03 -17.33
N LYS A 33 -7.56 -1.45 -17.85
CA LYS A 33 -8.05 -2.83 -17.71
C LYS A 33 -7.44 -3.81 -18.71
N VAL A 34 -6.63 -3.31 -19.65
CA VAL A 34 -5.98 -4.17 -20.64
C VAL A 34 -5.10 -5.22 -19.95
N GLY A 35 -5.28 -6.49 -20.34
CA GLY A 35 -4.60 -7.62 -19.72
C GLY A 35 -5.32 -8.20 -18.51
N THR A 36 -6.46 -7.65 -18.11
CA THR A 36 -7.29 -8.13 -17.01
C THR A 36 -8.55 -8.78 -17.54
N TYR A 37 -8.84 -10.01 -17.10
CA TYR A 37 -10.08 -10.69 -17.44
C TYR A 37 -11.25 -10.07 -16.66
N GLN A 38 -12.21 -9.53 -17.40
CA GLN A 38 -13.39 -8.86 -16.84
C GLN A 38 -14.67 -9.69 -17.08
N PRO A 39 -15.69 -9.61 -16.20
CA PRO A 39 -15.67 -9.03 -14.85
C PRO A 39 -14.89 -9.88 -13.85
N HIS A 40 -14.36 -9.26 -12.79
CA HIS A 40 -13.67 -9.99 -11.72
C HIS A 40 -13.81 -9.27 -10.37
N ASP A 41 -13.57 -10.02 -9.30
CA ASP A 41 -13.49 -9.55 -7.92
C ASP A 41 -12.16 -9.95 -7.27
N ASP A 42 -11.13 -10.16 -8.06
CA ASP A 42 -9.81 -10.59 -7.60
C ASP A 42 -9.14 -9.50 -6.77
N ALA A 43 -8.44 -9.92 -5.73
CA ALA A 43 -7.62 -9.04 -4.91
C ALA A 43 -6.42 -8.49 -5.69
N LEU A 44 -5.94 -7.34 -5.27
CA LEU A 44 -4.73 -6.74 -5.85
C LEU A 44 -3.50 -7.38 -5.20
N VAL A 45 -2.88 -8.32 -5.89
CA VAL A 45 -1.71 -9.08 -5.43
C VAL A 45 -0.53 -8.79 -6.32
N VAL A 46 0.57 -8.36 -5.72
CA VAL A 46 1.75 -7.85 -6.43
C VAL A 46 3.02 -8.59 -6.03
N THR A 47 4.06 -8.40 -6.84
CA THR A 47 5.44 -8.77 -6.54
C THR A 47 6.28 -7.49 -6.48
N LEU A 48 7.07 -7.35 -5.43
CA LEU A 48 7.96 -6.21 -5.26
C LEU A 48 9.12 -6.57 -4.35
N GLN A 49 10.07 -5.65 -4.17
CA GLN A 49 11.24 -5.91 -3.34
C GLN A 49 11.00 -5.44 -1.90
N ILE A 50 11.22 -6.33 -0.95
CA ILE A 50 11.19 -6.04 0.47
C ILE A 50 12.51 -6.49 1.09
N GLY A 51 13.24 -5.57 1.74
CA GLY A 51 14.52 -5.90 2.37
C GLY A 51 15.57 -6.43 1.38
N GLY A 52 15.51 -6.03 0.13
CA GLY A 52 16.42 -6.45 -0.92
C GLY A 52 16.09 -7.77 -1.61
N TYR A 53 14.95 -8.39 -1.28
CA TYR A 53 14.50 -9.65 -1.87
C TYR A 53 13.22 -9.45 -2.69
N ASP A 54 13.10 -10.17 -3.81
CA ASP A 54 11.85 -10.24 -4.56
C ASP A 54 10.80 -11.01 -3.76
N VAL A 55 9.73 -10.36 -3.39
CA VAL A 55 8.66 -10.93 -2.57
C VAL A 55 7.38 -11.02 -3.39
N ARG A 56 6.86 -12.21 -3.51
CA ARG A 56 5.62 -12.51 -4.23
C ARG A 56 4.44 -12.60 -3.27
N ARG A 57 3.24 -12.62 -3.79
CA ARG A 57 1.99 -12.78 -3.03
C ARG A 57 1.80 -11.69 -1.97
N VAL A 58 2.10 -10.45 -2.34
CA VAL A 58 1.88 -9.29 -1.47
C VAL A 58 0.52 -8.70 -1.80
N LEU A 59 -0.36 -8.65 -0.81
CA LEU A 59 -1.69 -8.06 -0.94
C LEU A 59 -1.61 -6.55 -0.74
N VAL A 60 -2.18 -5.79 -1.66
CA VAL A 60 -2.40 -4.34 -1.46
C VAL A 60 -3.83 -4.13 -1.01
N ASP A 61 -4.01 -3.65 0.22
CA ASP A 61 -5.31 -3.47 0.86
C ASP A 61 -5.48 -2.03 1.34
N GLN A 62 -6.20 -1.23 0.56
CA GLN A 62 -6.48 0.17 0.87
C GLN A 62 -7.48 0.35 2.04
N GLY A 63 -8.10 -0.72 2.50
CA GLY A 63 -9.00 -0.71 3.66
C GLY A 63 -8.29 -1.00 4.98
N ASN A 64 -7.00 -1.34 4.96
CA ASN A 64 -6.24 -1.68 6.16
C ASN A 64 -5.37 -0.51 6.62
N GLY A 65 -5.28 -0.30 7.93
CA GLY A 65 -4.51 0.79 8.54
C GLY A 65 -3.06 0.42 8.89
N VAL A 66 -2.67 -0.84 8.78
CA VAL A 66 -1.34 -1.32 9.15
C VAL A 66 -0.80 -2.31 8.12
N GLU A 67 0.52 -2.28 7.89
CA GLU A 67 1.22 -3.28 7.09
C GLU A 67 1.49 -4.50 7.94
N ILE A 68 1.28 -5.68 7.38
CA ILE A 68 1.40 -6.96 8.08
C ILE A 68 2.41 -7.85 7.38
N MET A 69 3.26 -8.51 8.15
CA MET A 69 4.17 -9.55 7.67
C MET A 69 3.72 -10.90 8.21
N TYR A 70 3.52 -11.86 7.31
CA TYR A 70 3.14 -13.23 7.64
C TYR A 70 4.34 -14.16 7.78
N PRO A 71 4.15 -15.36 8.38
CA PRO A 71 5.26 -16.26 8.69
C PRO A 71 6.15 -16.65 7.52
N ASP A 72 5.61 -16.84 6.32
CA ASP A 72 6.40 -17.20 5.15
C ASP A 72 7.47 -16.15 4.82
N LEU A 73 7.10 -14.88 4.87
CA LEU A 73 8.06 -13.80 4.63
C LEU A 73 9.06 -13.67 5.79
N TYR A 74 8.60 -13.77 7.02
CA TYR A 74 9.46 -13.72 8.19
C TYR A 74 10.56 -14.78 8.12
N LYS A 75 10.19 -16.01 7.75
CA LYS A 75 11.15 -17.10 7.54
C LYS A 75 12.04 -16.87 6.34
N GLY A 76 11.46 -16.42 5.24
CA GLY A 76 12.20 -16.18 3.99
C GLY A 76 13.27 -15.10 4.13
N LEU A 77 13.04 -14.08 4.92
CA LEU A 77 14.01 -13.04 5.25
C LEU A 77 14.99 -13.44 6.34
N LYS A 78 14.84 -14.64 6.92
CA LYS A 78 15.68 -15.16 8.02
C LYS A 78 15.70 -14.22 9.23
N LEU A 79 14.58 -13.62 9.54
CA LEU A 79 14.42 -12.74 10.69
C LEU A 79 14.38 -13.53 11.98
N LYS A 80 14.89 -12.91 13.05
CA LYS A 80 14.92 -13.46 14.41
C LYS A 80 14.15 -12.54 15.35
N PRO A 81 13.69 -13.05 16.51
CA PRO A 81 13.00 -12.21 17.50
C PRO A 81 13.80 -10.97 17.91
N GLU A 82 15.13 -11.05 17.92
CA GLU A 82 16.01 -9.92 18.26
C GLU A 82 15.94 -8.78 17.25
N ASP A 83 15.53 -9.08 16.01
CA ASP A 83 15.39 -8.08 14.92
C ASP A 83 14.12 -7.24 15.09
N LEU A 84 13.19 -7.69 15.96
CA LEU A 84 11.89 -7.06 16.12
C LEU A 84 11.88 -6.06 17.26
N VAL A 85 11.15 -4.96 17.05
CA VAL A 85 10.81 -4.01 18.11
C VAL A 85 9.48 -4.42 18.73
N SER A 86 9.36 -4.26 20.05
CA SER A 86 8.12 -4.59 20.77
C SER A 86 6.93 -3.79 20.21
N TYR A 87 5.82 -4.50 20.03
CA TYR A 87 4.54 -3.92 19.61
C TYR A 87 3.42 -4.59 20.42
N ASP A 88 2.79 -3.84 21.31
CA ASP A 88 1.91 -4.37 22.33
C ASP A 88 0.42 -4.30 21.98
N SER A 89 0.06 -3.63 20.90
CA SER A 89 -1.34 -3.48 20.51
C SER A 89 -1.85 -4.71 19.79
N PRO A 90 -2.93 -5.34 20.25
CA PRO A 90 -3.53 -6.47 19.54
C PRO A 90 -4.17 -6.03 18.24
N LEU A 91 -4.13 -6.91 17.25
CA LEU A 91 -4.82 -6.72 15.96
C LEU A 91 -6.12 -7.51 15.98
N VAL A 92 -7.18 -6.92 15.45
CA VAL A 92 -8.47 -7.58 15.29
C VAL A 92 -8.66 -7.95 13.82
N GLY A 93 -8.81 -9.23 13.54
CA GLY A 93 -9.12 -9.73 12.20
C GLY A 93 -10.59 -9.52 11.83
N PHE A 94 -10.93 -9.72 10.56
CA PHE A 94 -12.30 -9.61 10.06
C PHE A 94 -13.25 -10.62 10.72
N ASP A 95 -12.74 -11.72 11.22
CA ASP A 95 -13.49 -12.75 11.96
C ASP A 95 -13.71 -12.39 13.43
N GLY A 96 -13.30 -11.20 13.87
CA GLY A 96 -13.39 -10.73 15.24
C GLY A 96 -12.35 -11.34 16.17
N LYS A 97 -11.48 -12.23 15.68
CA LYS A 97 -10.40 -12.81 16.49
C LYS A 97 -9.27 -11.82 16.69
N THR A 98 -8.76 -11.79 17.91
CA THR A 98 -7.61 -10.96 18.26
C THR A 98 -6.33 -11.73 17.99
N VAL A 99 -5.40 -11.09 17.28
CA VAL A 99 -4.05 -11.62 17.03
C VAL A 99 -3.05 -10.77 17.80
N VAL A 100 -2.20 -11.43 18.59
CA VAL A 100 -1.11 -10.78 19.31
C VAL A 100 0.11 -10.74 18.39
N PRO A 101 0.62 -9.55 18.01
CA PRO A 101 1.81 -9.47 17.18
C PRO A 101 3.06 -10.02 17.87
N ARG A 102 3.97 -10.56 17.06
CA ARG A 102 5.32 -10.93 17.54
C ARG A 102 6.20 -9.71 17.77
N GLY A 103 5.93 -8.63 17.08
CA GLY A 103 6.68 -7.39 17.12
C GLY A 103 6.53 -6.62 15.81
N MET A 104 7.40 -5.64 15.63
CA MET A 104 7.40 -4.76 14.46
C MET A 104 8.81 -4.69 13.88
N ILE A 105 8.90 -4.59 12.55
CA ILE A 105 10.18 -4.40 11.87
C ILE A 105 10.03 -3.34 10.78
N LYS A 106 11.05 -2.49 10.67
CA LYS A 106 11.16 -1.50 9.61
C LYS A 106 12.04 -2.05 8.50
N LEU A 107 11.52 -2.11 7.29
CA LEU A 107 12.24 -2.58 6.13
C LEU A 107 12.12 -1.58 4.98
N LEU A 108 13.12 -1.57 4.10
CA LEU A 108 13.06 -0.84 2.85
C LEU A 108 12.26 -1.66 1.83
N LEU A 109 11.32 -0.99 1.19
CA LEU A 109 10.49 -1.55 0.15
C LEU A 109 10.75 -0.78 -1.14
N GLN A 110 11.06 -1.50 -2.21
CA GLN A 110 11.38 -0.91 -3.51
C GLN A 110 10.38 -1.33 -4.56
N VAL A 111 9.84 -0.35 -5.26
CA VAL A 111 8.99 -0.52 -6.44
C VAL A 111 9.61 0.29 -7.58
N GLY A 112 10.07 -0.40 -8.62
CA GLY A 112 10.84 0.27 -9.67
C GLY A 112 12.07 0.96 -9.09
N GLN A 113 12.16 2.27 -9.27
CA GLN A 113 13.27 3.08 -8.72
C GLN A 113 12.90 3.77 -7.40
N ARG A 114 11.66 3.65 -6.96
CA ARG A 114 11.21 4.29 -5.73
C ARG A 114 11.41 3.38 -4.53
N VAL A 115 12.04 3.92 -3.48
CA VAL A 115 12.33 3.21 -2.23
C VAL A 115 11.65 3.95 -1.08
N VAL A 116 10.89 3.24 -0.28
CA VAL A 116 10.26 3.78 0.93
C VAL A 116 10.49 2.85 2.12
N GLU A 117 10.51 3.43 3.31
CA GLU A 117 10.54 2.64 4.55
C GLU A 117 9.12 2.24 4.94
N VAL A 118 8.97 0.98 5.34
CA VAL A 118 7.69 0.42 5.78
C VAL A 118 7.85 -0.27 7.13
N ASN A 119 6.96 0.02 8.05
CA ASN A 119 6.88 -0.66 9.35
C ASN A 119 5.90 -1.82 9.23
N PHE A 120 6.42 -3.04 9.27
CA PHE A 120 5.60 -4.25 9.26
C PHE A 120 5.32 -4.73 10.68
N ILE A 121 4.06 -5.04 10.94
CA ILE A 121 3.68 -5.77 12.14
C ILE A 121 3.76 -7.25 11.81
N VAL A 122 4.59 -7.98 12.57
CA VAL A 122 4.85 -9.40 12.34
C VAL A 122 3.85 -10.21 13.15
N VAL A 123 3.13 -11.08 12.45
CA VAL A 123 2.14 -11.97 13.05
C VAL A 123 2.50 -13.44 12.81
N ASP A 124 2.01 -14.32 13.71
CA ASP A 124 2.21 -15.77 13.61
C ASP A 124 0.87 -16.46 13.30
N THR A 125 0.24 -16.00 12.24
CA THR A 125 -1.05 -16.52 11.76
C THR A 125 -0.89 -16.94 10.33
N TYR A 126 -1.47 -18.07 9.96
CA TYR A 126 -1.45 -18.52 8.57
C TYR A 126 -2.14 -17.50 7.65
N SER A 127 -1.51 -17.26 6.50
CA SER A 127 -2.11 -16.54 5.39
C SER A 127 -1.53 -17.06 4.08
N PRO A 128 -2.31 -17.10 2.99
CA PRO A 128 -1.77 -17.38 1.66
C PRO A 128 -0.89 -16.23 1.13
N TYR A 129 -0.98 -15.05 1.75
CA TYR A 129 -0.16 -13.89 1.41
C TYR A 129 1.14 -13.90 2.22
N THR A 130 2.16 -13.25 1.68
CA THR A 130 3.43 -13.02 2.38
C THR A 130 3.40 -11.77 3.24
N ALA A 131 2.68 -10.75 2.76
CA ALA A 131 2.53 -9.47 3.45
C ALA A 131 1.26 -8.76 2.99
N ILE A 132 0.82 -7.80 3.79
CA ILE A 132 -0.20 -6.82 3.41
C ILE A 132 0.44 -5.44 3.42
N LEU A 133 0.30 -4.72 2.30
CA LEU A 133 0.58 -3.30 2.19
C LEU A 133 -0.72 -2.52 2.30
N ALA A 134 -0.72 -1.50 3.12
CA ALA A 134 -1.92 -0.81 3.55
C ALA A 134 -1.84 0.70 3.30
N ILE A 135 -2.71 1.46 3.94
CA ILE A 135 -2.81 2.92 3.78
C ILE A 135 -1.47 3.63 4.01
N PRO A 136 -0.66 3.32 5.05
CA PRO A 136 0.59 4.06 5.25
C PRO A 136 1.57 3.92 4.09
N TRP A 137 1.68 2.72 3.49
CA TRP A 137 2.52 2.54 2.31
C TRP A 137 1.98 3.30 1.09
N LEU A 138 0.67 3.24 0.86
CA LEU A 138 0.04 3.98 -0.25
C LEU A 138 0.29 5.49 -0.10
N HIS A 139 0.18 6.02 1.11
CA HIS A 139 0.49 7.43 1.38
C HIS A 139 1.96 7.76 1.16
N ALA A 140 2.87 6.90 1.63
CA ALA A 140 4.31 7.10 1.43
C ALA A 140 4.71 7.09 -0.06
N MET A 141 4.02 6.29 -0.86
CA MET A 141 4.20 6.23 -2.31
C MET A 141 3.46 7.34 -3.06
N GLU A 142 2.59 8.09 -2.38
CA GLU A 142 1.64 9.01 -3.02
C GLU A 142 0.82 8.31 -4.11
N ALA A 143 0.44 7.08 -3.83
CA ALA A 143 -0.12 6.15 -4.80
C ALA A 143 -1.64 6.07 -4.71
N ILE A 144 -2.24 5.68 -5.82
CA ILE A 144 -3.62 5.19 -5.87
C ILE A 144 -3.61 3.72 -6.27
N SER A 145 -4.53 2.95 -5.71
CA SER A 145 -4.70 1.54 -6.04
C SER A 145 -6.12 1.25 -6.50
N SER A 146 -6.27 0.25 -7.34
CA SER A 146 -7.57 -0.20 -7.82
C SER A 146 -7.58 -1.72 -7.98
N THR A 147 -8.50 -2.37 -7.30
CA THR A 147 -8.73 -3.80 -7.48
C THR A 147 -9.38 -4.09 -8.84
N LEU A 148 -10.22 -3.19 -9.34
CA LEU A 148 -10.85 -3.35 -10.65
C LEU A 148 -9.82 -3.38 -11.78
N HIS A 149 -8.82 -2.52 -11.71
CA HIS A 149 -7.77 -2.40 -12.73
C HIS A 149 -6.54 -3.24 -12.43
N LEU A 150 -6.43 -3.81 -11.21
CA LEU A 150 -5.30 -4.57 -10.69
C LEU A 150 -3.97 -3.80 -10.83
N LYS A 151 -3.99 -2.53 -10.45
CA LYS A 151 -2.83 -1.64 -10.57
C LYS A 151 -2.69 -0.74 -9.36
N VAL A 152 -1.43 -0.36 -9.11
CA VAL A 152 -1.05 0.76 -8.25
C VAL A 152 -0.31 1.77 -9.11
N ASN A 153 -0.83 2.99 -9.20
CA ASN A 153 -0.16 4.09 -9.89
C ASN A 153 0.48 5.02 -8.87
N TYR A 154 1.72 5.40 -9.10
CA TYR A 154 2.47 6.27 -8.21
C TYR A 154 3.37 7.22 -9.00
N PRO A 155 3.62 8.44 -8.46
CA PRO A 155 4.52 9.38 -9.13
C PRO A 155 5.98 9.00 -8.89
N PHE A 156 6.78 9.14 -9.92
CA PHE A 156 8.23 9.08 -9.83
C PHE A 156 8.83 10.15 -10.74
N GLU A 157 9.58 11.09 -10.16
CA GLU A 157 10.09 12.27 -10.85
C GLU A 157 8.94 13.05 -11.53
N ASP A 158 8.94 13.18 -12.87
CA ASP A 158 7.96 13.94 -13.64
C ASP A 158 6.94 13.07 -14.36
N HIS A 159 6.87 11.78 -14.05
CA HIS A 159 5.96 10.83 -14.70
C HIS A 159 5.27 9.91 -13.72
N VAL A 160 4.28 9.19 -14.22
CA VAL A 160 3.52 8.18 -13.46
C VAL A 160 4.04 6.79 -13.81
N GLU A 161 4.40 6.05 -12.77
CA GLU A 161 4.78 4.64 -12.86
C GLU A 161 3.63 3.74 -12.43
N GLU A 162 3.64 2.50 -12.88
CA GLU A 162 2.63 1.50 -12.55
C GLU A 162 3.25 0.28 -11.89
N LEU A 163 2.58 -0.25 -10.86
CA LEU A 163 2.81 -1.57 -10.32
C LEU A 163 1.60 -2.43 -10.70
N ILE A 164 1.84 -3.47 -11.50
CA ILE A 164 0.76 -4.29 -12.04
C ILE A 164 0.57 -5.52 -11.15
N GLY A 165 -0.68 -5.77 -10.75
CA GLY A 165 -1.06 -6.95 -10.00
C GLY A 165 -1.17 -8.19 -10.88
N SER A 166 -1.04 -9.35 -10.26
CA SER A 166 -1.21 -10.66 -10.91
C SER A 166 -2.56 -11.26 -10.57
N GLN A 167 -3.44 -11.35 -11.54
CA GLN A 167 -4.74 -11.98 -11.37
C GLN A 167 -4.60 -13.49 -11.10
N ALA A 168 -3.66 -14.15 -11.77
CA ALA A 168 -3.37 -15.58 -11.56
C ALA A 168 -2.91 -15.83 -10.12
N MET A 169 -2.02 -15.00 -9.59
CA MET A 169 -1.51 -15.11 -8.22
C MET A 169 -2.61 -14.84 -7.19
N ALA A 170 -3.48 -13.86 -7.43
CA ALA A 170 -4.63 -13.60 -6.58
C ALA A 170 -5.56 -14.81 -6.47
N ARG A 171 -5.83 -15.47 -7.58
CA ARG A 171 -6.65 -16.68 -7.62
C ARG A 171 -5.98 -17.87 -6.94
N GLN A 172 -4.68 -18.03 -7.08
CA GLN A 172 -3.92 -19.05 -6.35
C GLN A 172 -3.99 -18.84 -4.83
N CYS A 173 -3.87 -17.60 -4.39
CA CYS A 173 -4.00 -17.26 -2.96
C CYS A 173 -5.42 -17.56 -2.46
N LEU A 174 -6.45 -17.26 -3.25
CA LEU A 174 -7.85 -17.55 -2.88
C LEU A 174 -8.07 -19.06 -2.73
N VAL A 175 -7.57 -19.86 -3.66
CA VAL A 175 -7.68 -21.33 -3.60
C VAL A 175 -6.95 -21.88 -2.36
N ALA A 176 -5.76 -21.37 -2.05
CA ALA A 176 -5.01 -21.77 -0.87
C ALA A 176 -5.76 -21.43 0.43
N ALA A 177 -6.41 -20.27 0.49
CA ALA A 177 -7.22 -19.86 1.64
C ALA A 177 -8.44 -20.79 1.86
N ILE A 178 -9.08 -21.23 0.78
CA ILE A 178 -10.25 -22.14 0.85
C ILE A 178 -9.83 -23.54 1.34
N LYS A 179 -8.66 -24.03 0.95
CA LYS A 179 -8.17 -25.37 1.33
C LYS A 179 -7.70 -25.47 2.78
N TYR A 180 -7.49 -24.38 3.44
CA TYR A 180 -7.01 -24.30 4.81
C TYR A 180 -8.18 -24.06 5.76
#